data_a5c8e1ea2dedcdfd86cba29d8b111565
#
_entry.id   a5c8e1ea2dedcdfd86cba29d8b111565
#
_cell.length_a   1.000
_cell.length_b   1.000
_cell.length_c   1.000
_cell.angle_alpha   90.00
_cell.angle_beta   90.00
_cell.angle_gamma   90.00
#
_symmetry.space_group_name_H-M   'P 1'
#
loop_
_entity.id
_entity.type
_entity.pdbx_description
1 polymer ?
#
loop_
_entity_poly.entity_id
_entity_poly.type
_entity_poly.pdbx_seq_one_letter_code
_entity_poly.pdbx_strand_id
1 'polypeptide(L)'
;MQVPAPLLVFGGVVSVQFGGALAATLVPEVGAGGAVLLRIGLSALILLPLARPSLRGHSRQDWSTVLAFGVALGLMNWSFYGSLAHLPLGVAVTVEFLGPLVLTTALSRRPLDYLAVAAAGCGVLLVSGALVVPLDELSWVGLLLAATAGALWAAYIILSGRTGAAFERLDGLALALVVSTVVVLVPGLASADLWTREHVIKGLGLAVLSSLLPYSLELLALRRLAARVFGVLLSLEPAVAALAGLVVLDQTLEPLQVLGIVLVVLASAIVMGFQGPSEPGVIEST
;
A
#
# COMPACT_ATOMS: atom_id res chain seq x y z
N MET A 1 24.94 -2.48 -11.30
CA MET A 1 23.81 -3.44 -11.39
C MET A 1 22.55 -2.75 -10.88
N GLN A 2 21.46 -2.75 -11.68
CA GLN A 2 20.18 -2.23 -11.20
C GLN A 2 19.45 -3.35 -10.44
N VAL A 3 18.90 -3.04 -9.26
CA VAL A 3 18.08 -3.99 -8.49
C VAL A 3 16.86 -4.39 -9.33
N PRO A 4 16.54 -5.69 -9.46
CA PRO A 4 15.34 -6.15 -10.15
C PRO A 4 14.05 -5.56 -9.55
N ALA A 5 13.12 -5.12 -10.39
CA ALA A 5 11.91 -4.45 -9.92
C ALA A 5 11.03 -5.29 -8.97
N PRO A 6 10.87 -6.62 -9.12
CA PRO A 6 10.17 -7.45 -8.15
C PRO A 6 10.81 -7.44 -6.75
N LEU A 7 12.14 -7.32 -6.66
CA LEU A 7 12.82 -7.20 -5.38
C LEU A 7 12.56 -5.85 -4.69
N LEU A 8 12.30 -4.79 -5.46
CA LEU A 8 11.87 -3.50 -4.90
C LEU A 8 10.49 -3.65 -4.24
N VAL A 9 9.54 -4.31 -4.92
CA VAL A 9 8.21 -4.58 -4.35
C VAL A 9 8.33 -5.42 -3.07
N PHE A 10 9.09 -6.51 -3.12
CA PHE A 10 9.31 -7.37 -1.96
C PHE A 10 9.96 -6.63 -0.78
N GLY A 11 10.95 -5.77 -1.05
CA GLY A 11 11.55 -4.90 -0.04
C GLY A 11 10.56 -3.93 0.60
N GLY A 12 9.65 -3.36 -0.20
CA GLY A 12 8.53 -2.54 0.28
C GLY A 12 7.59 -3.33 1.19
N VAL A 13 7.16 -4.49 0.73
CA VAL A 13 6.30 -5.42 1.49
C VAL A 13 6.92 -5.78 2.84
N VAL A 14 8.19 -6.19 2.87
CA VAL A 14 8.88 -6.52 4.13
C VAL A 14 8.94 -5.30 5.06
N SER A 15 9.27 -4.11 4.52
CA SER A 15 9.34 -2.88 5.30
C SER A 15 8.01 -2.53 5.97
N VAL A 16 6.90 -2.67 5.24
CA VAL A 16 5.55 -2.39 5.78
C VAL A 16 5.22 -3.29 6.98
N GLN A 17 5.69 -4.54 7.02
CA GLN A 17 5.42 -5.42 8.17
C GLN A 17 6.04 -4.89 9.47
N PHE A 18 7.28 -4.39 9.41
CA PHE A 18 7.91 -3.75 10.58
C PHE A 18 7.20 -2.44 10.97
N GLY A 19 6.79 -1.66 9.98
CA GLY A 19 5.98 -0.47 10.22
C GLY A 19 4.61 -0.78 10.81
N GLY A 20 3.97 -1.86 10.41
CA GLY A 20 2.71 -2.34 10.97
C GLY A 20 2.80 -2.63 12.48
N ALA A 21 3.90 -3.23 12.93
CA ALA A 21 4.15 -3.46 14.35
C ALA A 21 4.25 -2.15 15.14
N LEU A 22 4.90 -1.12 14.60
CA LEU A 22 4.93 0.22 15.19
C LEU A 22 3.56 0.89 15.18
N ALA A 23 2.80 0.77 14.10
CA ALA A 23 1.44 1.31 14.01
C ALA A 23 0.54 0.72 15.10
N ALA A 24 0.63 -0.58 15.37
CA ALA A 24 -0.14 -1.26 16.40
C ALA A 24 0.09 -0.68 17.81
N THR A 25 1.27 -0.10 18.08
CA THR A 25 1.57 0.57 19.35
C THR A 25 1.16 2.04 19.36
N LEU A 26 1.15 2.71 18.20
CA LEU A 26 0.93 4.15 18.12
C LEU A 26 -0.56 4.51 17.97
N VAL A 27 -1.31 3.75 17.16
CA VAL A 27 -2.73 4.02 16.86
C VAL A 27 -3.62 4.08 18.10
N PRO A 28 -3.49 3.18 19.10
CA PRO A 28 -4.31 3.27 20.32
C PRO A 28 -4.05 4.55 21.13
N GLU A 29 -2.85 5.15 21.02
CA GLU A 29 -2.43 6.30 21.82
C GLU A 29 -2.82 7.64 21.18
N VAL A 30 -2.69 7.77 19.83
CA VAL A 30 -2.91 9.03 19.11
C VAL A 30 -4.08 8.97 18.10
N GLY A 31 -4.78 7.85 18.04
CA GLY A 31 -5.85 7.61 17.08
C GLY A 31 -5.37 7.40 15.63
N ALA A 32 -6.27 6.94 14.76
CA ALA A 32 -5.99 6.68 13.36
C ALA A 32 -5.50 7.93 12.62
N GLY A 33 -6.18 9.08 12.80
CA GLY A 33 -5.81 10.34 12.15
C GLY A 33 -4.43 10.83 12.57
N GLY A 34 -4.11 10.80 13.87
CA GLY A 34 -2.81 11.20 14.41
C GLY A 34 -1.67 10.32 13.89
N ALA A 35 -1.86 9.00 13.90
CA ALA A 35 -0.86 8.06 13.39
C ALA A 35 -0.60 8.27 11.89
N VAL A 36 -1.65 8.48 11.07
CA VAL A 36 -1.53 8.76 9.63
C VAL A 36 -0.83 10.10 9.39
N LEU A 37 -1.17 11.16 10.13
CA LEU A 37 -0.51 12.46 9.99
C LEU A 37 0.97 12.41 10.39
N LEU A 38 1.31 11.77 11.51
CA LEU A 38 2.72 11.56 11.90
C LEU A 38 3.47 10.78 10.83
N ARG A 39 2.91 9.68 10.34
CA ARG A 39 3.52 8.85 9.30
C ARG A 39 3.77 9.63 8.01
N ILE A 40 2.74 10.23 7.44
CA ILE A 40 2.79 10.90 6.13
C ILE A 40 3.50 12.25 6.24
N GLY A 41 3.19 13.03 7.27
CA GLY A 41 3.78 14.35 7.49
C GLY A 41 5.29 14.29 7.72
N LEU A 42 5.75 13.39 8.57
CA LEU A 42 7.19 13.19 8.78
C LEU A 42 7.89 12.65 7.52
N SER A 43 7.20 11.78 6.74
CA SER A 43 7.72 11.33 5.45
C SER A 43 7.88 12.49 4.47
N ALA A 44 6.90 13.39 4.38
CA ALA A 44 6.98 14.59 3.56
C ALA A 44 8.13 15.52 4.00
N LEU A 45 8.26 15.75 5.32
CA LEU A 45 9.32 16.58 5.90
C LEU A 45 10.73 16.03 5.61
N ILE A 46 10.88 14.70 5.53
CA ILE A 46 12.16 14.06 5.20
C ILE A 46 12.39 14.06 3.69
N LEU A 47 11.39 13.61 2.91
CA LEU A 47 11.61 13.38 1.49
C LEU A 47 11.71 14.67 0.69
N LEU A 48 10.94 15.71 1.05
CA LEU A 48 10.93 16.97 0.31
C LEU A 48 12.33 17.65 0.21
N PRO A 49 13.09 17.83 1.32
CA PRO A 49 14.43 18.38 1.25
C PRO A 49 15.46 17.45 0.61
N LEU A 50 15.24 16.12 0.65
CA LEU A 50 16.12 15.14 0.02
C LEU A 50 15.91 15.09 -1.50
N ALA A 51 14.68 15.06 -1.96
CA ALA A 51 14.32 14.99 -3.37
C ALA A 51 14.60 16.33 -4.07
N ARG A 52 14.29 17.46 -3.41
CA ARG A 52 14.39 18.83 -3.96
C ARG A 52 13.68 18.95 -5.30
N PRO A 53 12.36 18.63 -5.36
CA PRO A 53 11.65 18.50 -6.61
C PRO A 53 11.68 19.80 -7.42
N SER A 54 11.93 19.66 -8.73
CA SER A 54 11.79 20.78 -9.65
C SER A 54 10.30 21.11 -9.81
N LEU A 55 9.94 22.38 -9.58
CA LEU A 55 8.57 22.87 -9.81
C LEU A 55 8.37 23.39 -11.23
N ARG A 56 9.41 23.42 -12.07
CA ARG A 56 9.38 23.94 -13.44
C ARG A 56 9.47 22.80 -14.44
N GLY A 57 8.92 23.04 -15.64
CA GLY A 57 9.02 22.08 -16.75
C GLY A 57 7.93 21.02 -16.79
N HIS A 58 6.94 21.06 -15.86
CA HIS A 58 5.83 20.13 -15.81
C HIS A 58 4.57 20.73 -16.42
N SER A 59 3.81 19.90 -17.15
CA SER A 59 2.54 20.28 -17.75
C SER A 59 1.42 20.40 -16.70
N ARG A 60 0.29 20.99 -17.08
CA ARG A 60 -0.91 21.00 -16.22
C ARG A 60 -1.40 19.58 -15.90
N GLN A 61 -1.22 18.65 -16.83
CA GLN A 61 -1.58 17.26 -16.65
C GLN A 61 -0.69 16.58 -15.61
N ASP A 62 0.62 16.84 -15.62
CA ASP A 62 1.54 16.30 -14.61
C ASP A 62 1.18 16.78 -13.22
N TRP A 63 0.87 18.08 -13.09
CA TRP A 63 0.41 18.65 -11.82
C TRP A 63 -0.92 18.06 -11.36
N SER A 64 -1.89 17.86 -12.26
CA SER A 64 -3.15 17.22 -11.88
C SER A 64 -2.94 15.76 -11.46
N THR A 65 -2.01 15.05 -12.08
CA THR A 65 -1.68 13.65 -11.74
C THR A 65 -1.05 13.57 -10.34
N VAL A 66 -0.06 14.39 -10.04
CA VAL A 66 0.60 14.36 -8.73
C VAL A 66 -0.32 14.84 -7.60
N LEU A 67 -1.21 15.81 -7.87
CA LEU A 67 -2.24 16.23 -6.92
C LEU A 67 -3.24 15.10 -6.64
N ALA A 68 -3.76 14.47 -7.69
CA ALA A 68 -4.65 13.31 -7.55
C ALA A 68 -3.96 12.15 -6.80
N PHE A 69 -2.68 11.93 -7.08
CA PHE A 69 -1.87 10.91 -6.37
C PHE A 69 -1.78 11.21 -4.88
N GLY A 70 -1.45 12.45 -4.50
CA GLY A 70 -1.37 12.85 -3.09
C GLY A 70 -2.71 12.76 -2.37
N VAL A 71 -3.81 13.16 -3.03
CA VAL A 71 -5.17 13.03 -2.47
C VAL A 71 -5.53 11.56 -2.29
N ALA A 72 -5.32 10.73 -3.31
CA ALA A 72 -5.59 9.29 -3.23
C ALA A 72 -4.79 8.64 -2.10
N LEU A 73 -3.50 8.96 -1.98
CA LEU A 73 -2.61 8.43 -0.95
C LEU A 73 -3.06 8.83 0.47
N GLY A 74 -3.45 10.09 0.67
CA GLY A 74 -3.92 10.59 1.97
C GLY A 74 -5.23 9.95 2.40
N LEU A 75 -6.22 9.96 1.50
CA LEU A 75 -7.54 9.38 1.77
C LEU A 75 -7.48 7.86 1.92
N MET A 76 -6.66 7.17 1.12
CA MET A 76 -6.43 5.72 1.23
C MET A 76 -5.98 5.36 2.66
N ASN A 77 -4.90 5.98 3.12
CA ASN A 77 -4.38 5.70 4.45
C ASN A 77 -5.37 6.07 5.56
N TRP A 78 -6.04 7.21 5.46
CA TRP A 78 -7.03 7.62 6.45
C TRP A 78 -8.22 6.68 6.51
N SER A 79 -8.76 6.27 5.36
CA SER A 79 -9.87 5.31 5.27
C SER A 79 -9.47 3.94 5.81
N PHE A 80 -8.28 3.44 5.47
CA PHE A 80 -7.81 2.16 5.98
C PHE A 80 -7.66 2.16 7.50
N TYR A 81 -6.91 3.11 8.06
CA TYR A 81 -6.74 3.21 9.51
C TYR A 81 -8.08 3.47 10.22
N GLY A 82 -8.98 4.23 9.59
CA GLY A 82 -10.34 4.41 10.08
C GLY A 82 -11.15 3.11 10.12
N SER A 83 -10.98 2.23 9.12
CA SER A 83 -11.67 0.94 9.09
C SER A 83 -11.28 0.03 10.25
N LEU A 84 -10.02 0.11 10.71
CA LEU A 84 -9.50 -0.68 11.82
C LEU A 84 -10.15 -0.37 13.17
N ALA A 85 -10.80 0.79 13.31
CA ALA A 85 -11.61 1.12 14.48
C ALA A 85 -12.96 0.34 14.51
N HIS A 86 -13.34 -0.28 13.40
CA HIS A 86 -14.66 -0.88 13.21
C HIS A 86 -14.61 -2.35 12.76
N LEU A 87 -13.45 -2.83 12.28
CA LEU A 87 -13.28 -4.17 11.73
C LEU A 87 -12.02 -4.84 12.30
N PRO A 88 -12.05 -6.17 12.44
CA PRO A 88 -10.83 -6.94 12.62
C PRO A 88 -9.86 -6.70 11.46
N LEU A 89 -8.55 -6.64 11.77
CA LEU A 89 -7.50 -6.33 10.79
C LEU A 89 -7.56 -7.23 9.55
N GLY A 90 -7.75 -8.53 9.73
CA GLY A 90 -7.83 -9.48 8.60
C GLY A 90 -8.98 -9.19 7.64
N VAL A 91 -10.15 -8.80 8.16
CA VAL A 91 -11.31 -8.39 7.33
C VAL A 91 -11.01 -7.09 6.60
N ALA A 92 -10.50 -6.08 7.31
CA ALA A 92 -10.16 -4.78 6.70
C ALA A 92 -9.15 -4.94 5.56
N VAL A 93 -8.06 -5.70 5.77
CA VAL A 93 -7.05 -6.01 4.75
C VAL A 93 -7.64 -6.77 3.57
N THR A 94 -8.50 -7.78 3.83
CA THR A 94 -9.14 -8.53 2.74
C THR A 94 -9.99 -7.63 1.85
N VAL A 95 -10.82 -6.78 2.45
CA VAL A 95 -11.69 -5.87 1.71
C VAL A 95 -10.86 -4.81 0.95
N GLU A 96 -9.85 -4.23 1.58
CA GLU A 96 -8.95 -3.27 0.93
C GLU A 96 -8.23 -3.91 -0.28
N PHE A 97 -7.79 -5.17 -0.13
CA PHE A 97 -7.07 -5.90 -1.19
C PHE A 97 -7.93 -6.16 -2.45
N LEU A 98 -9.25 -6.10 -2.36
CA LEU A 98 -10.12 -6.17 -3.53
C LEU A 98 -9.81 -5.08 -4.56
N GLY A 99 -9.35 -3.90 -4.14
CA GLY A 99 -8.99 -2.82 -5.04
C GLY A 99 -7.87 -3.21 -6.03
N PRO A 100 -6.66 -3.55 -5.58
CA PRO A 100 -5.59 -4.06 -6.45
C PRO A 100 -5.99 -5.29 -7.27
N LEU A 101 -6.78 -6.22 -6.71
CA LEU A 101 -7.24 -7.41 -7.43
C LEU A 101 -8.21 -7.06 -8.57
N VAL A 102 -9.18 -6.18 -8.33
CA VAL A 102 -10.10 -5.68 -9.36
C VAL A 102 -9.34 -4.93 -10.44
N LEU A 103 -8.39 -4.06 -10.06
CA LEU A 103 -7.52 -3.36 -11.01
C LEU A 103 -6.74 -4.36 -11.87
N THR A 104 -6.10 -5.33 -11.25
CA THR A 104 -5.31 -6.35 -11.96
C THR A 104 -6.20 -7.13 -12.92
N THR A 105 -7.40 -7.52 -12.50
CA THR A 105 -8.39 -8.21 -13.33
C THR A 105 -8.79 -7.36 -14.55
N ALA A 106 -9.08 -6.08 -14.33
CA ALA A 106 -9.48 -5.16 -15.39
C ALA A 106 -8.36 -4.91 -16.43
N LEU A 107 -7.11 -4.96 -15.99
CA LEU A 107 -5.93 -4.78 -16.85
C LEU A 107 -5.42 -6.10 -17.45
N SER A 108 -5.98 -7.23 -17.05
CA SER A 108 -5.56 -8.57 -17.49
C SER A 108 -6.12 -8.86 -18.88
N ARG A 109 -5.29 -9.49 -19.72
CA ARG A 109 -5.65 -9.88 -21.08
C ARG A 109 -5.42 -11.37 -21.37
N ARG A 110 -4.76 -12.08 -20.46
CA ARG A 110 -4.39 -13.50 -20.62
C ARG A 110 -5.18 -14.37 -19.64
N PRO A 111 -5.63 -15.56 -20.04
CA PRO A 111 -6.32 -16.49 -19.12
C PRO A 111 -5.52 -16.79 -17.85
N LEU A 112 -4.18 -16.87 -17.96
CA LEU A 112 -3.30 -17.12 -16.81
C LEU A 112 -3.28 -15.97 -15.81
N ASP A 113 -3.48 -14.71 -16.27
CA ASP A 113 -3.56 -13.56 -15.35
C ASP A 113 -4.81 -13.70 -14.46
N TYR A 114 -5.96 -14.11 -15.03
CA TYR A 114 -7.20 -14.32 -14.25
C TYR A 114 -7.04 -15.46 -13.24
N LEU A 115 -6.34 -16.54 -13.63
CA LEU A 115 -6.05 -17.64 -12.70
C LEU A 115 -5.15 -17.17 -11.56
N ALA A 116 -4.12 -16.37 -11.87
CA ALA A 116 -3.22 -15.81 -10.86
C ALA A 116 -3.98 -14.85 -9.91
N VAL A 117 -4.86 -13.99 -10.44
CA VAL A 117 -5.70 -13.10 -9.61
C VAL A 117 -6.64 -13.89 -8.70
N ALA A 118 -7.28 -14.93 -9.23
CA ALA A 118 -8.15 -15.81 -8.42
C ALA A 118 -7.34 -16.51 -7.31
N ALA A 119 -6.17 -17.05 -7.65
CA ALA A 119 -5.28 -17.68 -6.67
C ALA A 119 -4.79 -16.67 -5.60
N ALA A 120 -4.41 -15.47 -6.01
CA ALA A 120 -4.01 -14.40 -5.10
C ALA A 120 -5.15 -14.00 -4.15
N GLY A 121 -6.36 -13.80 -4.68
CA GLY A 121 -7.54 -13.46 -3.88
C GLY A 121 -7.92 -14.54 -2.88
N CYS A 122 -7.95 -15.80 -3.31
CA CYS A 122 -8.16 -16.93 -2.40
C CYS A 122 -7.05 -17.01 -1.34
N GLY A 123 -5.80 -16.80 -1.74
CA GLY A 123 -4.67 -16.81 -0.83
C GLY A 123 -4.76 -15.74 0.24
N VAL A 124 -5.05 -14.48 -0.14
CA VAL A 124 -5.25 -13.36 0.80
C VAL A 124 -6.39 -13.68 1.77
N LEU A 125 -7.53 -14.19 1.27
CA LEU A 125 -8.68 -14.55 2.11
C LEU A 125 -8.33 -15.64 3.14
N LEU A 126 -7.56 -16.66 2.75
CA LEU A 126 -7.14 -17.75 3.64
C LEU A 126 -6.12 -17.27 4.68
N VAL A 127 -5.16 -16.40 4.30
CA VAL A 127 -4.13 -15.91 5.23
C VAL A 127 -4.70 -14.93 6.25
N SER A 128 -5.64 -14.09 5.83
CA SER A 128 -6.17 -12.98 6.64
C SER A 128 -7.03 -13.40 7.83
N GLY A 129 -7.52 -14.65 7.87
CA GLY A 129 -8.46 -15.12 8.89
C GLY A 129 -9.87 -14.52 8.78
N ALA A 130 -10.17 -13.81 7.69
CA ALA A 130 -11.49 -13.16 7.50
C ALA A 130 -12.66 -14.17 7.45
N LEU A 131 -12.40 -15.44 7.08
CA LEU A 131 -13.41 -16.49 6.98
C LEU A 131 -14.01 -16.93 8.31
N VAL A 132 -13.34 -16.65 9.44
CA VAL A 132 -13.81 -17.07 10.78
C VAL A 132 -14.59 -15.97 11.50
N VAL A 133 -14.75 -14.80 10.89
CA VAL A 133 -15.50 -13.68 11.47
C VAL A 133 -16.98 -13.79 11.04
N PRO A 134 -17.94 -13.82 11.99
CA PRO A 134 -19.35 -13.83 11.67
C PRO A 134 -19.78 -12.56 10.90
N LEU A 135 -20.61 -12.73 9.86
CA LEU A 135 -21.05 -11.63 9.01
C LEU A 135 -21.92 -10.59 9.72
N ASP A 136 -22.68 -11.03 10.71
CA ASP A 136 -23.56 -10.19 11.53
C ASP A 136 -22.81 -9.30 12.53
N GLU A 137 -21.56 -9.62 12.80
CA GLU A 137 -20.65 -8.79 13.62
C GLU A 137 -19.92 -7.71 12.83
N LEU A 138 -20.04 -7.70 11.50
CA LEU A 138 -19.30 -6.76 10.65
C LEU A 138 -19.96 -5.38 10.61
N SER A 139 -19.19 -4.34 10.94
CA SER A 139 -19.61 -2.95 10.82
C SER A 139 -19.65 -2.48 9.36
N TRP A 140 -20.82 -2.01 8.91
CA TRP A 140 -20.98 -1.41 7.58
C TRP A 140 -20.08 -0.18 7.36
N VAL A 141 -19.89 0.63 8.41
CA VAL A 141 -18.97 1.79 8.34
C VAL A 141 -17.56 1.32 8.09
N GLY A 142 -17.12 0.31 8.82
CA GLY A 142 -15.79 -0.29 8.62
C GLY A 142 -15.61 -0.88 7.21
N LEU A 143 -16.63 -1.61 6.71
CA LEU A 143 -16.61 -2.18 5.35
C LEU A 143 -16.54 -1.09 4.27
N LEU A 144 -17.30 0.00 4.40
CA LEU A 144 -17.27 1.12 3.47
C LEU A 144 -15.90 1.83 3.49
N LEU A 145 -15.33 2.03 4.67
CA LEU A 145 -14.00 2.63 4.81
C LEU A 145 -12.93 1.74 4.17
N ALA A 146 -12.95 0.42 4.44
CA ALA A 146 -12.00 -0.53 3.84
C ALA A 146 -12.17 -0.62 2.31
N ALA A 147 -13.40 -0.66 1.80
CA ALA A 147 -13.67 -0.65 0.36
C ALA A 147 -13.22 0.66 -0.31
N THR A 148 -13.42 1.80 0.37
CA THR A 148 -12.91 3.10 -0.09
C THR A 148 -11.39 3.10 -0.14
N ALA A 149 -10.72 2.57 0.88
CA ALA A 149 -9.28 2.42 0.90
C ALA A 149 -8.79 1.56 -0.27
N GLY A 150 -9.46 0.43 -0.54
CA GLY A 150 -9.14 -0.44 -1.67
C GLY A 150 -9.29 0.25 -3.02
N ALA A 151 -10.40 0.97 -3.25
CA ALA A 151 -10.60 1.74 -4.49
C ALA A 151 -9.51 2.82 -4.67
N LEU A 152 -9.15 3.51 -3.58
CA LEU A 152 -8.08 4.50 -3.58
C LEU A 152 -6.69 3.84 -3.77
N TRP A 153 -6.48 2.62 -3.30
CA TRP A 153 -5.26 1.86 -3.56
C TRP A 153 -5.11 1.49 -5.04
N ALA A 154 -6.19 1.06 -5.67
CA ALA A 154 -6.20 0.87 -7.11
C ALA A 154 -5.85 2.17 -7.88
N ALA A 155 -6.44 3.31 -7.47
CA ALA A 155 -6.10 4.61 -8.03
C ALA A 155 -4.64 5.00 -7.76
N TYR A 156 -4.14 4.76 -6.55
CA TYR A 156 -2.74 4.95 -6.15
C TYR A 156 -1.78 4.21 -7.10
N ILE A 157 -2.02 2.94 -7.42
CA ILE A 157 -1.16 2.15 -8.30
C ILE A 157 -1.05 2.82 -9.68
N ILE A 158 -2.16 3.26 -10.26
CA ILE A 158 -2.19 3.94 -11.56
C ILE A 158 -1.49 5.30 -11.48
N LEU A 159 -1.85 6.11 -10.48
CA LEU A 159 -1.36 7.48 -10.34
C LEU A 159 0.12 7.51 -9.96
N SER A 160 0.58 6.57 -9.15
CA SER A 160 2.01 6.40 -8.80
C SER A 160 2.84 6.06 -10.05
N GLY A 161 2.35 5.14 -10.89
CA GLY A 161 3.00 4.81 -12.16
C GLY A 161 3.08 6.03 -13.11
N ARG A 162 1.97 6.75 -13.28
CA ARG A 162 1.93 7.98 -14.11
C ARG A 162 2.84 9.08 -13.55
N THR A 163 2.81 9.29 -12.24
CA THR A 163 3.67 10.27 -11.56
C THR A 163 5.14 9.89 -11.71
N GLY A 164 5.46 8.61 -11.58
CA GLY A 164 6.82 8.10 -11.80
C GLY A 164 7.32 8.26 -13.23
N ALA A 165 6.43 8.31 -14.23
CA ALA A 165 6.77 8.60 -15.63
C ALA A 165 6.97 10.10 -15.90
N ALA A 166 6.19 10.97 -15.21
CA ALA A 166 6.18 12.42 -15.44
C ALA A 166 7.25 13.18 -14.62
N PHE A 167 7.62 12.66 -13.46
CA PHE A 167 8.58 13.28 -12.55
C PHE A 167 9.86 12.45 -12.43
N GLU A 168 10.99 13.13 -12.31
CA GLU A 168 12.26 12.45 -12.11
C GLU A 168 12.38 11.88 -10.70
N ARG A 169 13.19 10.84 -10.54
CA ARG A 169 13.57 10.24 -9.25
C ARG A 169 12.36 10.06 -8.33
N LEU A 170 12.35 10.69 -7.15
CA LEU A 170 11.27 10.66 -6.16
C LEU A 170 10.52 12.00 -6.04
N ASP A 171 10.73 12.90 -6.98
CA ASP A 171 10.18 14.26 -6.96
C ASP A 171 8.65 14.25 -6.87
N GLY A 172 8.03 13.45 -7.72
CA GLY A 172 6.57 13.31 -7.71
C GLY A 172 6.03 12.71 -6.42
N LEU A 173 6.73 11.75 -5.81
CA LEU A 173 6.36 11.19 -4.52
C LEU A 173 6.49 12.24 -3.40
N ALA A 174 7.57 13.02 -3.39
CA ALA A 174 7.77 14.08 -2.41
C ALA A 174 6.63 15.11 -2.45
N LEU A 175 6.22 15.54 -3.64
CA LEU A 175 5.08 16.45 -3.83
C LEU A 175 3.75 15.80 -3.42
N ALA A 176 3.53 14.53 -3.78
CA ALA A 176 2.33 13.79 -3.39
C ALA A 176 2.21 13.63 -1.87
N LEU A 177 3.32 13.37 -1.16
CA LEU A 177 3.33 13.31 0.31
C LEU A 177 2.98 14.65 0.96
N VAL A 178 3.39 15.78 0.38
CA VAL A 178 2.97 17.13 0.85
C VAL A 178 1.46 17.28 0.70
N VAL A 179 0.91 16.97 -0.48
CA VAL A 179 -0.54 17.02 -0.72
C VAL A 179 -1.29 16.08 0.23
N SER A 180 -0.79 14.87 0.39
CA SER A 180 -1.36 13.87 1.30
C SER A 180 -1.36 14.36 2.75
N THR A 181 -0.29 15.03 3.19
CA THR A 181 -0.21 15.65 4.52
C THR A 181 -1.31 16.70 4.71
N VAL A 182 -1.54 17.55 3.71
CA VAL A 182 -2.61 18.56 3.76
C VAL A 182 -3.99 17.89 3.87
N VAL A 183 -4.22 16.82 3.12
CA VAL A 183 -5.50 16.07 3.14
C VAL A 183 -5.79 15.52 4.54
N VAL A 184 -4.78 14.96 5.21
CA VAL A 184 -4.95 14.34 6.52
C VAL A 184 -4.66 15.27 7.70
N LEU A 185 -4.40 16.56 7.43
CA LEU A 185 -4.01 17.53 8.45
C LEU A 185 -5.07 17.71 9.52
N VAL A 186 -6.31 17.96 9.11
CA VAL A 186 -7.40 18.23 10.04
C VAL A 186 -7.72 17.01 10.92
N PRO A 187 -7.99 15.80 10.37
CA PRO A 187 -8.23 14.64 11.20
C PRO A 187 -7.00 14.23 12.04
N GLY A 188 -5.79 14.52 11.56
CA GLY A 188 -4.56 14.21 12.29
C GLY A 188 -4.33 15.15 13.49
N LEU A 189 -4.57 16.43 13.34
CA LEU A 189 -4.42 17.41 14.41
C LEU A 189 -5.50 17.30 15.49
N ALA A 190 -6.58 16.58 15.25
CA ALA A 190 -7.63 16.37 16.26
C ALA A 190 -7.13 15.66 17.53
N SER A 191 -5.98 15.01 17.48
CA SER A 191 -5.32 14.36 18.63
C SER A 191 -3.96 14.96 18.96
N ALA A 192 -3.63 16.14 18.45
CA ALA A 192 -2.29 16.72 18.61
C ALA A 192 -1.91 17.06 20.05
N ASP A 193 -2.91 17.33 20.89
CA ASP A 193 -2.78 17.55 22.33
C ASP A 193 -2.30 16.29 23.09
N LEU A 194 -2.49 15.11 22.51
CA LEU A 194 -2.03 13.84 23.07
C LEU A 194 -0.58 13.52 22.70
N TRP A 195 0.03 14.28 21.76
CA TRP A 195 1.32 13.93 21.22
C TRP A 195 2.46 14.25 22.20
N THR A 196 3.26 13.23 22.47
CA THR A 196 4.49 13.33 23.25
C THR A 196 5.71 13.18 22.33
N ARG A 197 6.90 13.42 22.88
CA ARG A 197 8.16 13.13 22.17
C ARG A 197 8.26 11.67 21.75
N GLU A 198 7.76 10.74 22.55
CA GLU A 198 7.76 9.31 22.23
C GLU A 198 6.89 9.01 21.00
N HIS A 199 5.69 9.60 20.93
CA HIS A 199 4.79 9.45 19.77
C HIS A 199 5.43 9.97 18.48
N VAL A 200 6.18 11.08 18.55
CA VAL A 200 6.91 11.61 17.38
C VAL A 200 8.04 10.68 16.96
N ILE A 201 8.77 10.06 17.92
CA ILE A 201 9.84 9.09 17.63
C ILE A 201 9.25 7.81 17.01
N LYS A 202 8.16 7.25 17.58
CA LYS A 202 7.42 6.12 16.98
C LYS A 202 6.89 6.48 15.60
N GLY A 203 6.34 7.69 15.44
CA GLY A 203 5.88 8.25 14.18
C GLY A 203 6.98 8.35 13.12
N LEU A 204 8.20 8.71 13.52
CA LEU A 204 9.36 8.76 12.63
C LEU A 204 9.73 7.36 12.12
N GLY A 205 9.78 6.35 13.00
CA GLY A 205 9.98 4.96 12.61
C GLY A 205 8.91 4.48 11.65
N LEU A 206 7.63 4.78 11.95
CA LEU A 206 6.49 4.47 11.11
C LEU A 206 6.58 5.19 9.75
N ALA A 207 6.97 6.47 9.72
CA ALA A 207 7.18 7.24 8.50
C ALA A 207 8.22 6.59 7.58
N VAL A 208 9.34 6.13 8.13
CA VAL A 208 10.39 5.48 7.34
C VAL A 208 9.93 4.10 6.84
N LEU A 209 9.42 3.26 7.74
CA LEU A 209 9.16 1.84 7.44
C LEU A 209 7.85 1.62 6.67
N SER A 210 6.83 2.44 6.88
CA SER A 210 5.51 2.26 6.23
C SER A 210 5.20 3.26 5.13
N SER A 211 6.01 4.30 4.94
CA SER A 211 5.75 5.29 3.88
C SER A 211 6.97 5.57 3.03
N LEU A 212 8.03 6.11 3.61
CA LEU A 212 9.18 6.62 2.87
C LEU A 212 9.86 5.52 2.06
N LEU A 213 10.19 4.42 2.73
CA LEU A 213 10.86 3.29 2.09
C LEU A 213 9.91 2.55 1.14
N PRO A 214 8.72 2.04 1.56
CA PRO A 214 7.87 1.28 0.66
C PRO A 214 7.36 2.11 -0.52
N TYR A 215 6.83 3.31 -0.33
CA TYR A 215 6.34 4.12 -1.46
C TYR A 215 7.44 4.52 -2.44
N SER A 216 8.67 4.73 -1.96
CA SER A 216 9.82 4.97 -2.83
C SER A 216 10.15 3.73 -3.68
N LEU A 217 10.19 2.55 -3.06
CA LEU A 217 10.45 1.28 -3.73
C LEU A 217 9.34 0.93 -4.73
N GLU A 218 8.08 1.13 -4.35
CA GLU A 218 6.91 0.88 -5.18
C GLU A 218 6.86 1.81 -6.40
N LEU A 219 7.09 3.11 -6.21
CA LEU A 219 7.16 4.06 -7.32
C LEU A 219 8.28 3.69 -8.29
N LEU A 220 9.46 3.32 -7.79
CA LEU A 220 10.57 2.87 -8.62
C LEU A 220 10.27 1.53 -9.32
N ALA A 221 9.53 0.64 -8.69
CA ALA A 221 9.07 -0.61 -9.28
C ALA A 221 8.04 -0.35 -10.39
N LEU A 222 7.05 0.51 -10.14
CA LEU A 222 5.99 0.87 -11.10
C LEU A 222 6.51 1.61 -12.34
N ARG A 223 7.71 2.16 -12.30
CA ARG A 223 8.40 2.66 -13.51
C ARG A 223 8.86 1.54 -14.44
N ARG A 224 8.94 0.30 -13.97
CA ARG A 224 9.52 -0.84 -14.68
C ARG A 224 8.58 -2.04 -14.79
N LEU A 225 7.51 -2.05 -14.00
CA LEU A 225 6.51 -3.11 -13.96
C LEU A 225 5.16 -2.57 -14.44
N ALA A 226 4.44 -3.40 -15.20
CA ALA A 226 3.03 -3.11 -15.47
C ALA A 226 2.21 -3.18 -14.16
N ALA A 227 1.21 -2.30 -14.02
CA ALA A 227 0.36 -2.21 -12.83
C ALA A 227 -0.31 -3.55 -12.45
N ARG A 228 -0.68 -4.37 -13.46
CA ARG A 228 -1.24 -5.72 -13.24
C ARG A 228 -0.27 -6.66 -12.51
N VAL A 229 1.02 -6.61 -12.87
CA VAL A 229 2.06 -7.44 -12.23
C VAL A 229 2.33 -6.95 -10.82
N PHE A 230 2.42 -5.64 -10.65
CA PHE A 230 2.60 -5.00 -9.36
C PHE A 230 1.46 -5.38 -8.40
N GLY A 231 0.18 -5.31 -8.85
CA GLY A 231 -0.96 -5.68 -8.03
C GLY A 231 -0.95 -7.14 -7.55
N VAL A 232 -0.49 -8.09 -8.39
CA VAL A 232 -0.31 -9.48 -7.94
C VAL A 232 0.85 -9.62 -6.96
N LEU A 233 1.96 -8.91 -7.16
CA LEU A 233 3.11 -8.96 -6.24
C LEU A 233 2.75 -8.39 -4.86
N LEU A 234 1.88 -7.40 -4.77
CA LEU A 234 1.38 -6.87 -3.50
C LEU A 234 0.62 -7.94 -2.69
N SER A 235 0.03 -8.96 -3.33
CA SER A 235 -0.62 -10.06 -2.60
C SER A 235 0.33 -10.86 -1.70
N LEU A 236 1.65 -10.67 -1.85
CA LEU A 236 2.64 -11.22 -0.92
C LEU A 236 2.59 -10.56 0.47
N GLU A 237 1.98 -9.38 0.62
CA GLU A 237 1.93 -8.69 1.92
C GLU A 237 1.37 -9.54 3.06
N PRO A 238 0.17 -10.14 2.93
CA PRO A 238 -0.36 -10.99 3.99
C PRO A 238 0.50 -12.24 4.25
N ALA A 239 1.13 -12.78 3.21
CA ALA A 239 2.00 -13.94 3.34
C ALA A 239 3.28 -13.59 4.12
N VAL A 240 3.88 -12.44 3.82
CA VAL A 240 5.07 -11.93 4.56
C VAL A 240 4.70 -11.57 6.00
N ALA A 241 3.51 -11.00 6.24
CA ALA A 241 3.00 -10.72 7.58
C ALA A 241 2.88 -12.00 8.42
N ALA A 242 2.27 -13.04 7.85
CA ALA A 242 2.10 -14.33 8.51
C ALA A 242 3.45 -15.00 8.82
N LEU A 243 4.40 -14.95 7.88
CA LEU A 243 5.76 -15.46 8.10
C LEU A 243 6.53 -14.65 9.13
N ALA A 244 6.36 -13.33 9.17
CA ALA A 244 6.95 -12.49 10.21
C ALA A 244 6.37 -12.82 11.60
N GLY A 245 5.07 -13.05 11.69
CA GLY A 245 4.41 -13.50 12.91
C GLY A 245 4.95 -14.84 13.40
N LEU A 246 5.16 -15.81 12.49
CA LEU A 246 5.76 -17.10 12.81
C LEU A 246 7.20 -16.95 13.37
N VAL A 247 8.04 -16.16 12.68
CA VAL A 247 9.48 -16.08 13.01
C VAL A 247 9.77 -15.17 14.20
N VAL A 248 9.03 -14.08 14.35
CA VAL A 248 9.32 -13.03 15.36
C VAL A 248 8.47 -13.20 16.61
N LEU A 249 7.24 -13.69 16.47
CA LEU A 249 6.26 -13.80 17.57
C LEU A 249 5.97 -15.24 17.97
N ASP A 250 6.69 -16.24 17.41
CA ASP A 250 6.46 -17.68 17.62
C ASP A 250 4.98 -18.10 17.39
N GLN A 251 4.26 -17.39 16.52
CA GLN A 251 2.88 -17.70 16.17
C GLN A 251 2.84 -18.94 15.31
N THR A 252 1.97 -19.91 15.64
CA THR A 252 1.75 -21.09 14.80
C THR A 252 0.85 -20.72 13.63
N LEU A 253 1.22 -21.17 12.43
CA LEU A 253 0.39 -20.99 11.25
C LEU A 253 -0.64 -22.13 11.15
N GLU A 254 -1.89 -21.76 10.98
CA GLU A 254 -2.96 -22.70 10.68
C GLU A 254 -2.79 -23.31 9.26
N PRO A 255 -3.21 -24.56 9.02
CA PRO A 255 -3.07 -25.21 7.71
C PRO A 255 -3.66 -24.39 6.54
N LEU A 256 -4.77 -23.68 6.77
CA LEU A 256 -5.39 -22.79 5.78
C LEU A 256 -4.52 -21.59 5.46
N GLN A 257 -3.82 -21.04 6.44
CA GLN A 257 -2.89 -19.93 6.23
C GLN A 257 -1.68 -20.38 5.42
N VAL A 258 -1.15 -21.57 5.68
CA VAL A 258 -0.06 -22.16 4.88
C VAL A 258 -0.51 -22.35 3.42
N LEU A 259 -1.72 -22.88 3.18
CA LEU A 259 -2.30 -23.00 1.86
C LEU A 259 -2.43 -21.62 1.17
N GLY A 260 -2.89 -20.62 1.91
CA GLY A 260 -3.01 -19.25 1.42
C GLY A 260 -1.67 -18.66 1.00
N ILE A 261 -0.61 -18.85 1.80
CA ILE A 261 0.76 -18.42 1.46
C ILE A 261 1.22 -19.08 0.16
N VAL A 262 1.02 -20.40 0.02
CA VAL A 262 1.39 -21.14 -1.19
C VAL A 262 0.65 -20.58 -2.42
N LEU A 263 -0.66 -20.34 -2.32
CA LEU A 263 -1.44 -19.77 -3.43
C LEU A 263 -0.94 -18.40 -3.87
N VAL A 264 -0.63 -17.53 -2.93
CA VAL A 264 -0.11 -16.17 -3.22
C VAL A 264 1.26 -16.24 -3.89
N VAL A 265 2.15 -17.09 -3.38
CA VAL A 265 3.49 -17.27 -3.97
C VAL A 265 3.38 -17.85 -5.38
N LEU A 266 2.52 -18.84 -5.61
CA LEU A 266 2.28 -19.39 -6.94
C LEU A 266 1.69 -18.36 -7.90
N ALA A 267 0.71 -17.55 -7.46
CA ALA A 267 0.13 -16.48 -8.26
C ALA A 267 1.21 -15.48 -8.70
N SER A 268 2.07 -15.05 -7.77
CA SER A 268 3.18 -14.14 -8.04
C SER A 268 4.19 -14.76 -9.01
N ALA A 269 4.53 -16.04 -8.84
CA ALA A 269 5.45 -16.77 -9.72
C ALA A 269 4.88 -16.92 -11.15
N ILE A 270 3.59 -17.22 -11.29
CA ILE A 270 2.91 -17.31 -12.59
C ILE A 270 3.03 -15.97 -13.33
N VAL A 271 2.65 -14.88 -12.68
CA VAL A 271 2.67 -13.55 -13.31
C VAL A 271 4.08 -13.11 -13.70
N MET A 272 5.08 -13.38 -12.87
CA MET A 272 6.48 -13.07 -13.17
C MET A 272 7.06 -13.94 -14.29
N GLY A 273 6.76 -15.24 -14.29
CA GLY A 273 7.31 -16.20 -15.25
C GLY A 273 6.84 -15.99 -16.69
N PHE A 274 5.68 -15.38 -16.86
CA PHE A 274 5.08 -15.08 -18.18
C PHE A 274 5.23 -13.61 -18.61
N GLN A 275 6.05 -12.82 -17.94
CA GLN A 275 6.49 -11.53 -18.47
C GLN A 275 7.37 -11.75 -19.70
N GLY A 276 6.85 -11.43 -20.90
CA GLY A 276 7.72 -11.19 -22.04
C GLY A 276 8.65 -10.00 -21.77
N PRO A 277 9.70 -9.78 -22.60
CA PRO A 277 10.59 -8.63 -22.43
C PRO A 277 9.77 -7.37 -22.25
N SER A 278 10.05 -6.65 -21.18
CA SER A 278 9.27 -5.48 -20.75
C SER A 278 9.29 -4.42 -21.85
N GLU A 279 8.15 -4.17 -22.49
CA GLU A 279 7.94 -2.87 -23.12
C GLU A 279 7.83 -1.85 -22.00
N PRO A 280 8.70 -0.83 -21.95
CA PRO A 280 8.63 0.19 -20.92
C PRO A 280 7.30 0.94 -21.05
N GLY A 281 6.46 0.87 -20.01
CA GLY A 281 5.42 1.84 -19.66
C GLY A 281 4.55 2.43 -20.76
N VAL A 282 4.02 1.64 -21.70
CA VAL A 282 2.95 2.10 -22.58
C VAL A 282 1.63 1.89 -21.84
N ILE A 283 1.19 2.94 -21.14
CA ILE A 283 -0.24 3.12 -20.90
C ILE A 283 -0.80 3.50 -22.29
N GLU A 284 -1.33 2.49 -23.00
CA GLU A 284 -2.05 2.74 -24.25
C GLU A 284 -3.13 3.79 -23.98
N SER A 285 -2.95 4.96 -24.61
CA SER A 285 -3.98 5.99 -24.72
C SER A 285 -5.15 5.40 -25.53
N THR A 286 -6.25 5.09 -24.86
CA THR A 286 -7.60 5.05 -25.43
C THR A 286 -8.38 6.23 -24.94
#